data_6217d9496b89b2c8f88f1fc6e80d8c7a
#
_entry.id   6217d9496b89b2c8f88f1fc6e80d8c7a
#
_cell.length_a   1.000
_cell.length_b   1.000
_cell.length_c   1.000
_cell.angle_alpha   90.00
_cell.angle_beta   90.00
_cell.angle_gamma   90.00
#
_symmetry.space_group_name_H-M   'P 1'
#
loop_
_entity.id
_entity.type
_entity.pdbx_description
1 polymer ?
#
loop_
_entity_poly.entity_id
_entity_poly.type
_entity_poly.pdbx_seq_one_letter_code
_entity_poly.pdbx_strand_id
1 'polypeptide(L)'
;MLDPSEIYDVDPAVAAEVEARSAGGAGPVLVHAVRGFVDAGGAGRLAAEHLTEQLSTSRLVTFDVDQLLDYRSRRPTVTFDSTRWIDYEEPELAVDLVRDTSGVPFLLLHGVEPDVQWERFAAAVRQIVERFDVPLTVGVHGVPMGIPHTRPLTVTAHANRPELIADYTSWFGSVRVPADAGALLEIRLGESGHDAVGFAVHVPHYLAQSPYPQASITALEHVQRASGLELEVAALTEA
;
A
#
# COMPACT_ATOMS: atom_id res chain seq x y z
N MET A 1 -19.47 -14.15 -7.72
CA MET A 1 -18.03 -13.90 -7.50
C MET A 1 -17.41 -15.22 -7.05
N LEU A 2 -16.18 -15.54 -7.48
CA LEU A 2 -15.42 -16.66 -6.92
C LEU A 2 -15.08 -16.37 -5.45
N ASP A 3 -14.81 -17.41 -4.65
CA ASP A 3 -14.50 -17.24 -3.24
C ASP A 3 -13.22 -16.39 -3.06
N PRO A 4 -13.26 -15.26 -2.34
CA PRO A 4 -12.08 -14.45 -2.09
C PRO A 4 -11.01 -15.15 -1.26
N SER A 5 -11.38 -16.11 -0.40
CA SER A 5 -10.41 -16.81 0.46
C SER A 5 -9.51 -17.78 -0.31
N GLU A 6 -9.82 -18.10 -1.57
CA GLU A 6 -9.00 -18.99 -2.39
C GLU A 6 -7.81 -18.29 -3.08
N ILE A 7 -7.68 -16.97 -2.94
CA ILE A 7 -6.56 -16.20 -3.56
C ILE A 7 -5.52 -15.74 -2.54
N TYR A 8 -5.58 -16.18 -1.31
CA TYR A 8 -4.57 -15.86 -0.31
C TYR A 8 -4.45 -16.94 0.75
N ASP A 9 -3.26 -17.06 1.30
CA ASP A 9 -2.94 -17.88 2.46
C ASP A 9 -2.56 -17.01 3.65
N VAL A 10 -2.91 -17.46 4.86
CA VAL A 10 -2.61 -16.75 6.12
C VAL A 10 -1.66 -17.59 6.95
N ASP A 11 -0.53 -17.02 7.39
CA ASP A 11 0.33 -17.67 8.37
C ASP A 11 -0.37 -17.76 9.72
N PRO A 12 -0.64 -18.99 10.25
CA PRO A 12 -1.43 -19.16 11.45
C PRO A 12 -0.72 -18.66 12.72
N ALA A 13 0.60 -18.66 12.75
CA ALA A 13 1.36 -18.22 13.93
C ALA A 13 1.33 -16.68 14.03
N VAL A 14 1.55 -15.99 12.91
CA VAL A 14 1.49 -14.53 12.85
C VAL A 14 0.05 -14.04 13.04
N ALA A 15 -0.94 -14.75 12.48
CA ALA A 15 -2.35 -14.44 12.70
C ALA A 15 -2.73 -14.50 14.18
N ALA A 16 -2.34 -15.56 14.88
CA ALA A 16 -2.60 -15.70 16.32
C ALA A 16 -1.95 -14.56 17.13
N GLU A 17 -0.78 -14.07 16.72
CA GLU A 17 -0.14 -12.91 17.35
C GLU A 17 -0.98 -11.64 17.19
N VAL A 18 -1.48 -11.36 15.96
CA VAL A 18 -2.31 -10.19 15.68
C VAL A 18 -3.63 -10.27 16.45
N GLU A 19 -4.31 -11.42 16.39
CA GLU A 19 -5.60 -11.67 17.07
C GLU A 19 -5.49 -11.52 18.60
N ALA A 20 -4.40 -12.03 19.20
CA ALA A 20 -4.18 -11.90 20.64
C ALA A 20 -4.03 -10.44 21.10
N ARG A 21 -3.51 -9.57 20.25
CA ARG A 21 -3.37 -8.14 20.53
C ARG A 21 -4.69 -7.39 20.33
N SER A 22 -5.43 -7.71 19.27
CA SER A 22 -6.74 -7.11 19.00
C SER A 22 -7.77 -7.42 20.08
N ALA A 23 -7.64 -8.56 20.77
CA ALA A 23 -8.51 -8.91 21.90
C ALA A 23 -8.47 -7.93 23.09
N GLY A 24 -7.45 -7.07 23.14
CA GLY A 24 -7.29 -6.02 24.16
C GLY A 24 -7.72 -4.61 23.75
N GLY A 25 -8.19 -4.43 22.51
CA GLY A 25 -8.54 -3.11 21.96
C GLY A 25 -8.79 -3.14 20.46
N ALA A 26 -8.61 -2.01 19.78
CA ALA A 26 -8.66 -1.95 18.32
C ALA A 26 -7.51 -2.74 17.69
N GLY A 27 -7.77 -3.35 16.54
CA GLY A 27 -6.76 -4.02 15.74
C GLY A 27 -5.70 -3.05 15.16
N PRO A 28 -4.71 -3.58 14.43
CA PRO A 28 -3.68 -2.78 13.79
C PRO A 28 -4.25 -1.97 12.61
N VAL A 29 -3.70 -0.79 12.35
CA VAL A 29 -3.96 -0.05 11.10
C VAL A 29 -3.41 -0.83 9.92
N LEU A 30 -4.10 -0.80 8.77
CA LEU A 30 -3.58 -1.33 7.52
C LEU A 30 -3.06 -0.18 6.65
N VAL A 31 -1.78 -0.19 6.34
CA VAL A 31 -1.17 0.69 5.32
C VAL A 31 -1.08 -0.08 4.01
N HIS A 32 -1.44 0.52 2.88
CA HIS A 32 -1.25 -0.13 1.59
C HIS A 32 -0.50 0.76 0.59
N ALA A 33 0.46 0.14 -0.09
CA ALA A 33 1.31 0.74 -1.11
C ALA A 33 1.62 -0.30 -2.20
N VAL A 34 0.61 -0.59 -3.02
CA VAL A 34 0.78 -1.55 -4.12
C VAL A 34 1.39 -0.86 -5.35
N ARG A 35 2.36 -1.52 -5.97
CA ARG A 35 3.05 -1.03 -7.16
C ARG A 35 2.19 -1.25 -8.40
N GLY A 36 1.48 -0.20 -8.84
CA GLY A 36 0.51 -0.27 -9.91
C GLY A 36 0.75 0.70 -11.05
N PHE A 37 -0.34 1.05 -11.73
CA PHE A 37 -0.37 1.95 -12.88
C PHE A 37 0.09 3.37 -12.52
N VAL A 38 -0.28 3.86 -11.35
CA VAL A 38 0.07 5.21 -10.89
C VAL A 38 0.86 5.13 -9.60
N ASP A 39 2.17 5.34 -9.68
CA ASP A 39 3.04 5.57 -8.54
C ASP A 39 4.23 6.44 -8.98
N ALA A 40 3.94 7.71 -9.29
CA ALA A 40 4.95 8.66 -9.74
C ALA A 40 6.06 8.80 -8.69
N GLY A 41 7.31 8.82 -9.17
CA GLY A 41 8.48 8.86 -8.31
C GLY A 41 8.71 7.58 -7.50
N GLY A 42 7.87 6.56 -7.65
CA GLY A 42 7.87 5.36 -6.81
C GLY A 42 7.52 5.66 -5.36
N ALA A 43 6.64 6.64 -5.11
CA ALA A 43 6.34 7.12 -3.75
C ALA A 43 5.85 6.00 -2.83
N GLY A 44 4.86 5.21 -3.26
CA GLY A 44 4.35 4.08 -2.49
C GLY A 44 5.34 2.92 -2.45
N ARG A 45 5.94 2.57 -3.61
CA ARG A 45 6.91 1.48 -3.70
C ARG A 45 8.10 1.68 -2.76
N LEU A 46 8.78 2.84 -2.85
CA LEU A 46 9.94 3.14 -2.01
C LEU A 46 9.55 3.24 -0.52
N ALA A 47 8.33 3.72 -0.20
CA ALA A 47 7.84 3.71 1.17
C ALA A 47 7.68 2.28 1.70
N ALA A 48 7.08 1.37 0.94
CA ALA A 48 6.92 -0.03 1.34
C ALA A 48 8.26 -0.74 1.46
N GLU A 49 9.16 -0.57 0.48
CA GLU A 49 10.52 -1.12 0.51
C GLU A 49 11.27 -0.64 1.77
N HIS A 50 11.24 0.65 2.05
CA HIS A 50 11.86 1.22 3.24
C HIS A 50 11.29 0.63 4.54
N LEU A 51 9.97 0.53 4.67
CA LEU A 51 9.34 -0.03 5.87
C LEU A 51 9.71 -1.50 6.07
N THR A 52 9.77 -2.29 5.01
CA THR A 52 10.13 -3.72 5.09
C THR A 52 11.62 -3.96 5.34
N GLU A 53 12.49 -3.05 4.90
CA GLU A 53 13.93 -3.16 5.09
C GLU A 53 14.40 -2.64 6.48
N GLN A 54 13.76 -1.60 6.99
CA GLN A 54 14.21 -0.93 8.23
C GLN A 54 13.48 -1.42 9.49
N LEU A 55 12.29 -1.96 9.35
CA LEU A 55 11.47 -2.36 10.49
C LEU A 55 11.37 -3.89 10.61
N SER A 56 11.03 -4.35 11.82
CA SER A 56 10.77 -5.78 12.05
C SER A 56 9.47 -6.19 11.36
N THR A 57 9.58 -7.16 10.45
CA THR A 57 8.47 -7.65 9.64
C THR A 57 8.26 -9.15 9.81
N SER A 58 7.01 -9.59 9.69
CA SER A 58 6.62 -10.99 9.63
C SER A 58 5.50 -11.17 8.62
N ARG A 59 5.63 -12.11 7.68
CA ARG A 59 4.64 -12.40 6.66
C ARG A 59 3.35 -12.90 7.31
N LEU A 60 2.25 -12.15 7.13
CA LEU A 60 0.92 -12.52 7.63
C LEU A 60 0.07 -13.16 6.53
N VAL A 61 0.05 -12.55 5.35
CA VAL A 61 -0.75 -13.03 4.21
C VAL A 61 0.11 -13.04 2.95
N THR A 62 -0.01 -14.12 2.19
CA THR A 62 0.56 -14.23 0.83
C THR A 62 -0.58 -14.41 -0.15
N PHE A 63 -0.67 -13.55 -1.18
CA PHE A 63 -1.63 -13.70 -2.25
C PHE A 63 -1.11 -14.62 -3.35
N ASP A 64 -2.00 -15.40 -3.94
CA ASP A 64 -1.73 -16.19 -5.14
C ASP A 64 -1.68 -15.27 -6.36
N VAL A 65 -0.46 -14.82 -6.70
CA VAL A 65 -0.23 -13.90 -7.80
C VAL A 65 -0.55 -14.52 -9.17
N ASP A 66 -0.51 -15.84 -9.31
CA ASP A 66 -0.87 -16.52 -10.57
C ASP A 66 -2.34 -16.34 -10.93
N GLN A 67 -3.20 -16.11 -9.94
CA GLN A 67 -4.61 -15.79 -10.16
C GLN A 67 -4.88 -14.30 -10.38
N LEU A 68 -3.94 -13.43 -10.04
CA LEU A 68 -4.13 -11.98 -9.98
C LEU A 68 -3.36 -11.20 -11.05
N LEU A 69 -2.30 -11.78 -11.63
CA LEU A 69 -1.45 -11.10 -12.60
C LEU A 69 -1.69 -11.58 -14.04
N ASP A 70 -1.57 -10.66 -14.97
CA ASP A 70 -1.40 -10.97 -16.40
C ASP A 70 0.08 -10.89 -16.76
N TYR A 71 0.77 -12.03 -16.75
CA TYR A 71 2.17 -12.14 -17.16
C TYR A 71 2.47 -11.69 -18.59
N ARG A 72 1.44 -11.44 -19.40
CA ARG A 72 1.60 -10.89 -20.74
C ARG A 72 1.75 -9.38 -20.71
N SER A 73 1.13 -8.73 -19.73
CA SER A 73 1.24 -7.27 -19.53
C SER A 73 2.49 -6.91 -18.70
N ARG A 74 2.82 -7.72 -17.71
CA ARG A 74 3.96 -7.52 -16.81
C ARG A 74 4.78 -8.81 -16.68
N ARG A 75 5.87 -8.90 -17.45
CA ARG A 75 6.73 -10.08 -17.44
C ARG A 75 7.75 -9.96 -16.31
N PRO A 76 7.79 -10.92 -15.36
CA PRO A 76 8.88 -11.00 -14.39
C PRO A 76 10.23 -11.17 -15.09
N THR A 77 11.28 -10.67 -14.48
CA THR A 77 12.64 -10.79 -14.98
C THR A 77 13.22 -12.15 -14.62
N VAL A 78 14.04 -12.69 -15.50
CA VAL A 78 14.83 -13.90 -15.27
C VAL A 78 16.20 -13.75 -15.94
N THR A 79 17.24 -14.19 -15.27
CA THR A 79 18.61 -14.15 -15.82
C THR A 79 18.93 -15.43 -16.58
N PHE A 80 19.46 -15.29 -17.80
CA PHE A 80 20.07 -16.40 -18.55
C PHE A 80 21.58 -16.37 -18.36
N ASP A 81 22.12 -17.33 -17.60
CA ASP A 81 23.56 -17.48 -17.38
C ASP A 81 24.10 -18.58 -18.23
N SER A 82 24.79 -18.20 -19.30
CA SER A 82 25.51 -19.08 -20.24
C SER A 82 24.67 -20.19 -20.86
N THR A 83 24.12 -21.13 -20.06
CA THR A 83 23.39 -22.33 -20.52
C THR A 83 22.14 -22.62 -19.70
N ARG A 84 21.82 -21.81 -18.69
CA ARG A 84 20.70 -22.04 -17.78
C ARG A 84 20.01 -20.74 -17.37
N TRP A 85 18.75 -20.86 -17.01
CA TRP A 85 17.99 -19.80 -16.38
C TRP A 85 18.24 -19.78 -14.87
N ILE A 86 18.46 -18.59 -14.31
CA ILE A 86 18.67 -18.34 -12.86
C ILE A 86 17.96 -17.04 -12.46
N ASP A 87 17.89 -16.77 -11.15
CA ASP A 87 17.45 -15.48 -10.58
C ASP A 87 16.10 -15.02 -11.14
N TYR A 88 15.08 -15.91 -11.05
CA TYR A 88 13.71 -15.53 -11.37
C TYR A 88 13.17 -14.57 -10.30
N GLU A 89 12.85 -13.35 -10.70
CA GLU A 89 12.22 -12.33 -9.85
C GLU A 89 10.74 -12.64 -9.70
N GLU A 90 10.40 -13.44 -8.69
CA GLU A 90 9.01 -13.83 -8.42
C GLU A 90 8.17 -12.61 -8.02
N PRO A 91 7.05 -12.33 -8.72
CA PRO A 91 6.15 -11.26 -8.31
C PRO A 91 5.54 -11.56 -6.95
N GLU A 92 5.42 -10.54 -6.12
CA GLU A 92 4.88 -10.66 -4.78
C GLU A 92 3.70 -9.70 -4.56
N LEU A 93 2.67 -10.18 -3.87
CA LEU A 93 1.61 -9.38 -3.28
C LEU A 93 1.29 -9.98 -1.91
N ALA A 94 1.42 -9.16 -0.86
CA ALA A 94 1.42 -9.69 0.50
C ALA A 94 0.92 -8.68 1.52
N VAL A 95 0.55 -9.18 2.70
CA VAL A 95 0.37 -8.38 3.91
C VAL A 95 1.38 -8.83 4.95
N ASP A 96 2.21 -7.92 5.40
CA ASP A 96 3.14 -8.14 6.50
C ASP A 96 2.63 -7.49 7.79
N LEU A 97 2.85 -8.17 8.91
CA LEU A 97 2.82 -7.57 10.23
C LEU A 97 4.14 -6.84 10.45
N VAL A 98 4.07 -5.53 10.57
CA VAL A 98 5.23 -4.65 10.77
C VAL A 98 5.12 -3.98 12.14
N ARG A 99 6.26 -3.67 12.76
CA ARG A 99 6.30 -2.91 14.01
C ARG A 99 6.99 -1.58 13.75
N ASP A 100 6.34 -0.49 14.14
CA ASP A 100 6.95 0.84 14.08
C ASP A 100 8.12 0.99 15.08
N THR A 101 8.76 2.14 15.11
CA THR A 101 9.93 2.39 15.96
C THR A 101 9.62 2.33 17.46
N SER A 102 8.36 2.52 17.85
CA SER A 102 7.87 2.36 19.23
C SER A 102 7.39 0.94 19.55
N GLY A 103 7.43 0.02 18.56
CA GLY A 103 6.96 -1.36 18.69
C GLY A 103 5.44 -1.51 18.51
N VAL A 104 4.73 -0.47 18.03
CA VAL A 104 3.31 -0.55 17.71
C VAL A 104 3.12 -1.35 16.42
N PRO A 105 2.28 -2.41 16.43
CA PRO A 105 2.05 -3.23 15.25
C PRO A 105 1.10 -2.53 14.26
N PHE A 106 1.39 -2.68 12.98
CA PHE A 106 0.50 -2.34 11.89
C PHE A 106 0.62 -3.37 10.76
N LEU A 107 -0.35 -3.41 9.87
CA LEU A 107 -0.33 -4.26 8.68
C LEU A 107 0.14 -3.45 7.48
N LEU A 108 0.99 -4.04 6.64
CA LEU A 108 1.45 -3.44 5.39
C LEU A 108 1.06 -4.34 4.21
N LEU A 109 0.08 -3.91 3.43
CA LEU A 109 -0.24 -4.53 2.13
C LEU A 109 0.64 -3.90 1.06
N HIS A 110 1.51 -4.70 0.48
CA HIS A 110 2.51 -4.26 -0.50
C HIS A 110 2.75 -5.29 -1.61
N GLY A 111 3.54 -4.91 -2.59
CA GLY A 111 3.87 -5.74 -3.74
C GLY A 111 3.24 -5.24 -5.03
N VAL A 112 2.93 -6.15 -5.96
CA VAL A 112 2.38 -5.79 -7.28
C VAL A 112 0.88 -5.58 -7.21
N GLU A 113 0.38 -4.56 -7.91
CA GLU A 113 -1.05 -4.36 -8.11
C GLU A 113 -1.63 -5.52 -8.93
N PRO A 114 -2.79 -6.09 -8.56
CA PRO A 114 -3.48 -7.05 -9.41
C PRO A 114 -3.83 -6.48 -10.79
N ASP A 115 -3.61 -7.27 -11.85
CA ASP A 115 -4.05 -6.92 -13.21
C ASP A 115 -5.51 -7.32 -13.48
N VAL A 116 -5.97 -8.36 -12.77
CA VAL A 116 -7.28 -8.99 -12.95
C VAL A 116 -7.94 -9.28 -11.61
N GLN A 117 -9.23 -9.60 -11.63
CA GLN A 117 -10.01 -9.99 -10.45
C GLN A 117 -10.03 -8.94 -9.32
N TRP A 118 -10.02 -7.67 -9.63
CA TRP A 118 -9.99 -6.57 -8.65
C TRP A 118 -11.09 -6.66 -7.61
N GLU A 119 -12.33 -7.01 -8.00
CA GLU A 119 -13.44 -7.18 -7.05
C GLU A 119 -13.20 -8.33 -6.07
N ARG A 120 -12.57 -9.42 -6.54
CA ARG A 120 -12.21 -10.54 -5.69
C ARG A 120 -11.08 -10.19 -4.74
N PHE A 121 -10.08 -9.47 -5.24
CA PHE A 121 -8.98 -8.91 -4.43
C PHE A 121 -9.51 -7.97 -3.35
N ALA A 122 -10.33 -6.98 -3.69
CA ALA A 122 -10.92 -6.06 -2.73
C ALA A 122 -11.76 -6.80 -1.66
N ALA A 123 -12.51 -7.83 -2.06
CA ALA A 123 -13.25 -8.68 -1.12
C ALA A 123 -12.31 -9.51 -0.21
N ALA A 124 -11.17 -9.99 -0.71
CA ALA A 124 -10.16 -10.68 0.09
C ALA A 124 -9.52 -9.75 1.12
N VAL A 125 -9.12 -8.54 0.70
CA VAL A 125 -8.57 -7.53 1.64
C VAL A 125 -9.62 -7.12 2.68
N ARG A 126 -10.89 -6.99 2.31
CA ARG A 126 -11.98 -6.75 3.27
C ARG A 126 -12.09 -7.88 4.31
N GLN A 127 -11.98 -9.16 3.91
CA GLN A 127 -11.96 -10.27 4.86
C GLN A 127 -10.78 -10.19 5.84
N ILE A 128 -9.61 -9.73 5.38
CA ILE A 128 -8.44 -9.49 6.23
C ILE A 128 -8.70 -8.34 7.20
N VAL A 129 -9.27 -7.21 6.73
CA VAL A 129 -9.67 -6.06 7.54
C VAL A 129 -10.65 -6.48 8.64
N GLU A 130 -11.70 -7.25 8.28
CA GLU A 130 -12.70 -7.76 9.22
C GLU A 130 -12.10 -8.77 10.22
N ARG A 131 -11.25 -9.68 9.77
CA ARG A 131 -10.63 -10.71 10.62
C ARG A 131 -9.73 -10.13 11.70
N PHE A 132 -8.99 -9.07 11.38
CA PHE A 132 -8.01 -8.48 12.30
C PHE A 132 -8.50 -7.18 12.96
N ASP A 133 -9.80 -6.87 12.87
CA ASP A 133 -10.44 -5.68 13.46
C ASP A 133 -9.69 -4.37 13.09
N VAL A 134 -9.27 -4.24 11.83
CA VAL A 134 -8.54 -3.07 11.32
C VAL A 134 -9.41 -1.82 11.45
N PRO A 135 -9.03 -0.82 12.25
CA PRO A 135 -9.83 0.38 12.47
C PRO A 135 -9.74 1.39 11.33
N LEU A 136 -8.63 1.38 10.59
CA LEU A 136 -8.36 2.34 9.52
C LEU A 136 -7.45 1.71 8.45
N THR A 137 -7.80 1.93 7.20
CA THR A 137 -6.94 1.59 6.05
C THR A 137 -6.38 2.88 5.45
N VAL A 138 -5.05 2.93 5.24
CA VAL A 138 -4.34 4.11 4.73
C VAL A 138 -3.61 3.77 3.45
N GLY A 139 -4.02 4.36 2.32
CA GLY A 139 -3.38 4.19 1.02
C GLY A 139 -2.38 5.30 0.68
N VAL A 140 -1.27 4.96 0.02
CA VAL A 140 -0.30 5.94 -0.47
C VAL A 140 0.17 5.60 -1.87
N HIS A 141 0.30 6.63 -2.71
CA HIS A 141 0.89 6.55 -4.05
C HIS A 141 1.34 7.92 -4.53
N GLY A 142 2.14 7.98 -5.58
CA GLY A 142 2.53 9.24 -6.23
C GLY A 142 1.70 9.53 -7.47
N VAL A 143 1.38 10.82 -7.71
CA VAL A 143 0.73 11.29 -8.93
C VAL A 143 1.57 12.36 -9.63
N PRO A 144 1.73 12.34 -10.97
CA PRO A 144 2.52 13.34 -11.67
C PRO A 144 1.77 14.68 -11.72
N MET A 145 2.44 15.74 -11.28
CA MET A 145 1.88 17.09 -11.24
C MET A 145 2.81 18.13 -11.86
N GLY A 146 2.23 19.24 -12.32
CA GLY A 146 2.96 20.39 -12.87
C GLY A 146 3.59 21.29 -11.80
N ILE A 147 4.32 20.71 -10.86
CA ILE A 147 4.99 21.41 -9.77
C ILE A 147 6.52 21.32 -9.89
N PRO A 148 7.28 22.28 -9.37
CA PRO A 148 8.74 22.23 -9.35
C PRO A 148 9.25 21.43 -8.14
N HIS A 149 10.37 20.72 -8.29
CA HIS A 149 11.03 19.97 -7.20
C HIS A 149 11.65 20.89 -6.12
N THR A 150 11.74 22.19 -6.36
CA THR A 150 12.30 23.17 -5.41
C THR A 150 11.31 23.65 -4.35
N ARG A 151 10.09 23.12 -4.36
CA ARG A 151 9.04 23.41 -3.37
C ARG A 151 8.75 22.17 -2.55
N PRO A 152 8.29 22.33 -1.29
CA PRO A 152 7.77 21.19 -0.52
C PRO A 152 6.67 20.47 -1.31
N LEU A 153 6.69 19.15 -1.25
CA LEU A 153 5.65 18.36 -1.87
C LEU A 153 4.32 18.52 -1.11
N THR A 154 3.25 18.42 -1.85
CA THR A 154 1.88 18.45 -1.31
C THR A 154 1.17 17.15 -1.66
N VAL A 155 0.02 16.92 -1.06
CA VAL A 155 -0.80 15.75 -1.32
C VAL A 155 -2.23 16.13 -1.67
N THR A 156 -2.90 15.27 -2.41
CA THR A 156 -4.36 15.21 -2.43
C THR A 156 -4.79 14.11 -1.46
N ALA A 157 -5.44 14.49 -0.37
CA ALA A 157 -6.06 13.54 0.54
C ALA A 157 -7.47 13.19 0.03
N HIS A 158 -7.85 11.93 0.16
CA HIS A 158 -9.18 11.41 -0.16
C HIS A 158 -9.60 10.38 0.89
N ALA A 159 -10.88 10.22 1.12
CA ALA A 159 -11.41 9.28 2.11
C ALA A 159 -12.87 8.94 1.82
N ASN A 160 -13.33 7.80 2.33
CA ASN A 160 -14.74 7.45 2.29
C ASN A 160 -15.61 8.30 3.25
N ARG A 161 -14.99 8.93 4.27
CA ARG A 161 -15.65 9.87 5.18
C ARG A 161 -14.88 11.18 5.26
N PRO A 162 -15.56 12.35 5.06
CA PRO A 162 -14.89 13.66 5.07
C PRO A 162 -14.17 13.99 6.38
N GLU A 163 -14.62 13.43 7.50
CA GLU A 163 -14.05 13.68 8.83
C GLU A 163 -12.61 13.18 8.95
N LEU A 164 -12.24 12.14 8.20
CA LEU A 164 -10.89 11.56 8.20
C LEU A 164 -9.84 12.48 7.55
N ILE A 165 -10.30 13.46 6.76
CA ILE A 165 -9.45 14.41 6.03
C ILE A 165 -9.87 15.87 6.28
N ALA A 166 -10.49 16.16 7.42
CA ALA A 166 -11.03 17.50 7.72
C ALA A 166 -9.96 18.62 7.68
N ASP A 167 -8.69 18.28 7.96
CA ASP A 167 -7.55 19.22 7.94
C ASP A 167 -6.96 19.42 6.53
N TYR A 168 -7.51 18.74 5.50
CA TYR A 168 -7.02 18.84 4.14
C TYR A 168 -7.96 19.64 3.26
N THR A 169 -7.39 20.48 2.39
CA THR A 169 -8.15 21.25 1.41
C THR A 169 -8.12 20.54 0.06
N SER A 170 -9.30 20.26 -0.50
CA SER A 170 -9.37 19.73 -1.87
C SER A 170 -8.94 20.80 -2.89
N TRP A 171 -8.02 20.41 -3.77
CA TRP A 171 -7.54 21.26 -4.88
C TRP A 171 -8.38 21.12 -6.13
N PHE A 172 -9.17 20.04 -6.21
CA PHE A 172 -9.92 19.67 -7.40
C PHE A 172 -11.41 19.54 -7.08
N GLY A 173 -12.22 19.88 -8.06
CA GLY A 173 -13.60 19.43 -8.10
C GLY A 173 -13.69 17.96 -8.59
N SER A 174 -14.80 17.60 -9.22
CA SER A 174 -14.94 16.28 -9.81
C SER A 174 -14.01 16.11 -11.03
N VAL A 175 -13.19 15.07 -11.01
CA VAL A 175 -12.29 14.69 -12.12
C VAL A 175 -12.45 13.19 -12.38
N ARG A 176 -12.34 12.78 -13.64
CA ARG A 176 -12.33 11.37 -14.03
C ARG A 176 -10.90 10.96 -14.36
N VAL A 177 -10.42 9.95 -13.64
CA VAL A 177 -9.07 9.38 -13.81
C VAL A 177 -9.18 7.88 -14.09
N PRO A 178 -8.17 7.25 -14.70
CA PRO A 178 -8.10 5.79 -14.75
C PRO A 178 -8.16 5.23 -13.33
N ALA A 179 -8.93 4.15 -13.13
CA ALA A 179 -8.99 3.46 -11.85
C ALA A 179 -7.73 2.61 -11.63
N ASP A 180 -7.42 2.37 -10.36
CA ASP A 180 -6.47 1.39 -9.88
C ASP A 180 -7.11 0.49 -8.79
N ALA A 181 -6.42 -0.58 -8.42
CA ALA A 181 -6.93 -1.52 -7.41
C ALA A 181 -7.05 -0.88 -6.03
N GLY A 182 -6.20 0.11 -5.68
CA GLY A 182 -6.26 0.85 -4.42
C GLY A 182 -7.49 1.73 -4.32
N ALA A 183 -7.82 2.47 -5.38
CA ALA A 183 -9.03 3.29 -5.44
C ALA A 183 -10.30 2.43 -5.35
N LEU A 184 -10.34 1.27 -6.03
CA LEU A 184 -11.46 0.34 -5.90
C LEU A 184 -11.55 -0.21 -4.48
N LEU A 185 -10.42 -0.56 -3.86
CA LEU A 185 -10.38 -1.05 -2.48
C LEU A 185 -10.98 -0.03 -1.51
N GLU A 186 -10.59 1.25 -1.60
CA GLU A 186 -11.16 2.33 -0.76
C GLU A 186 -12.68 2.43 -0.92
N ILE A 187 -13.18 2.38 -2.16
CA ILE A 187 -14.63 2.40 -2.44
C ILE A 187 -15.33 1.21 -1.77
N ARG A 188 -14.82 -0.02 -1.94
CA ARG A 188 -15.44 -1.23 -1.40
C ARG A 188 -15.38 -1.33 0.12
N LEU A 189 -14.29 -0.87 0.72
CA LEU A 189 -14.19 -0.75 2.18
C LEU A 189 -15.21 0.26 2.71
N GLY A 190 -15.32 1.44 2.09
CA GLY A 190 -16.30 2.45 2.46
C GLY A 190 -17.74 1.96 2.34
N GLU A 191 -18.11 1.27 1.25
CA GLU A 191 -19.44 0.66 1.07
C GLU A 191 -19.75 -0.42 2.13
N SER A 192 -18.71 -1.03 2.71
CA SER A 192 -18.82 -2.04 3.78
C SER A 192 -18.73 -1.44 5.19
N GLY A 193 -18.61 -0.11 5.31
CA GLY A 193 -18.59 0.60 6.59
C GLY A 193 -17.22 0.64 7.28
N HIS A 194 -16.13 0.33 6.57
CA HIS A 194 -14.76 0.43 7.06
C HIS A 194 -14.15 1.79 6.70
N ASP A 195 -13.41 2.37 7.62
CA ASP A 195 -12.72 3.64 7.39
C ASP A 195 -11.50 3.45 6.47
N ALA A 196 -11.47 4.24 5.39
CA ALA A 196 -10.39 4.25 4.44
C ALA A 196 -10.01 5.69 4.06
N VAL A 197 -8.70 5.97 4.04
CA VAL A 197 -8.11 7.24 3.64
C VAL A 197 -6.94 6.98 2.72
N GLY A 198 -6.69 7.90 1.80
CA GLY A 198 -5.53 7.81 0.91
C GLY A 198 -4.85 9.15 0.68
N PHE A 199 -3.57 9.10 0.35
CA PHE A 199 -2.73 10.26 0.08
C PHE A 199 -2.02 10.10 -1.26
N ALA A 200 -2.47 10.85 -2.25
CA ALA A 200 -1.81 10.97 -3.54
C ALA A 200 -0.75 12.08 -3.46
N VAL A 201 0.52 11.70 -3.37
CA VAL A 201 1.65 12.65 -3.30
C VAL A 201 1.86 13.28 -4.66
N HIS A 202 1.93 14.61 -4.71
CA HIS A 202 2.19 15.35 -5.94
C HIS A 202 3.68 15.31 -6.28
N VAL A 203 4.03 14.59 -7.34
CA VAL A 203 5.40 14.44 -7.82
C VAL A 203 5.59 15.29 -9.08
N PRO A 204 6.71 16.06 -9.20
CA PRO A 204 7.02 16.75 -10.44
C PRO A 204 6.96 15.81 -11.64
N HIS A 205 6.19 16.15 -12.68
CA HIS A 205 5.93 15.24 -13.80
C HIS A 205 7.21 14.75 -14.50
N TYR A 206 8.28 15.54 -14.50
CA TYR A 206 9.58 15.17 -15.08
C TYR A 206 10.41 14.21 -14.20
N LEU A 207 9.99 13.96 -12.94
CA LEU A 207 10.55 12.97 -12.03
C LEU A 207 9.66 11.74 -11.87
N ALA A 208 8.50 11.71 -12.52
CA ALA A 208 7.49 10.68 -12.31
C ALA A 208 7.99 9.24 -12.60
N GLN A 209 8.94 9.09 -13.53
CA GLN A 209 9.49 7.80 -13.95
C GLN A 209 10.83 7.44 -13.26
N SER A 210 11.33 8.30 -12.37
CA SER A 210 12.58 8.08 -11.64
C SER A 210 12.27 7.88 -10.15
N PRO A 211 13.06 7.08 -9.42
CA PRO A 211 12.98 7.03 -7.97
C PRO A 211 13.10 8.44 -7.39
N TYR A 212 12.16 8.81 -6.52
CA TYR A 212 12.14 10.12 -5.88
C TYR A 212 11.84 9.98 -4.39
N PRO A 213 12.86 9.68 -3.54
CA PRO A 213 12.70 9.39 -2.11
C PRO A 213 11.92 10.44 -1.33
N GLN A 214 12.04 11.72 -1.71
CA GLN A 214 11.27 12.80 -1.08
C GLN A 214 9.74 12.58 -1.15
N ALA A 215 9.26 11.93 -2.22
CA ALA A 215 7.83 11.60 -2.33
C ALA A 215 7.42 10.52 -1.32
N SER A 216 8.28 9.54 -1.05
CA SER A 216 8.04 8.50 -0.05
C SER A 216 8.10 9.06 1.37
N ILE A 217 9.03 9.99 1.65
CA ILE A 217 9.08 10.71 2.93
C ILE A 217 7.75 11.42 3.17
N THR A 218 7.29 12.20 2.17
CA THR A 218 6.01 12.91 2.27
C THR A 218 4.84 11.93 2.46
N ALA A 219 4.81 10.80 1.74
CA ALA A 219 3.80 9.76 1.93
C ALA A 219 3.77 9.24 3.37
N LEU A 220 4.93 8.86 3.92
CA LEU A 220 5.05 8.32 5.29
C LEU A 220 4.69 9.37 6.36
N GLU A 221 5.03 10.64 6.18
CA GLU A 221 4.61 11.73 7.07
C GLU A 221 3.07 11.84 7.15
N HIS A 222 2.37 11.63 6.04
CA HIS A 222 0.91 11.63 6.02
C HIS A 222 0.32 10.35 6.61
N VAL A 223 0.95 9.19 6.41
CA VAL A 223 0.59 7.94 7.11
C VAL A 223 0.71 8.12 8.61
N GLN A 224 1.82 8.64 9.12
CA GLN A 224 2.03 8.93 10.55
C GLN A 224 0.92 9.83 11.11
N ARG A 225 0.60 10.91 10.39
CA ARG A 225 -0.44 11.85 10.82
C ARG A 225 -1.83 11.21 10.90
N ALA A 226 -2.17 10.34 9.95
CA ALA A 226 -3.48 9.69 9.92
C ALA A 226 -3.59 8.52 10.91
N SER A 227 -2.52 7.80 11.15
CA SER A 227 -2.52 6.54 11.92
C SER A 227 -1.96 6.67 13.33
N GLY A 228 -1.16 7.70 13.61
CA GLY A 228 -0.41 7.84 14.87
C GLY A 228 0.82 6.94 14.97
N LEU A 229 1.20 6.23 13.90
CA LEU A 229 2.41 5.40 13.86
C LEU A 229 3.68 6.26 13.91
N GLU A 230 4.74 5.72 14.49
CA GLU A 230 6.07 6.33 14.50
C GLU A 230 6.98 5.65 13.46
N LEU A 231 7.04 6.23 12.26
CA LEU A 231 7.80 5.69 11.14
C LEU A 231 9.11 6.45 10.97
N GLU A 232 10.24 5.74 10.96
CA GLU A 232 11.55 6.34 10.70
C GLU A 232 11.67 6.69 9.20
N VAL A 233 11.93 7.95 8.87
CA VAL A 233 12.06 8.41 7.49
C VAL A 233 13.46 8.96 7.17
N ALA A 234 14.35 9.05 8.16
CA ALA A 234 15.66 9.69 7.99
C ALA A 234 16.54 8.95 6.96
N ALA A 235 16.48 7.62 6.92
CA ALA A 235 17.28 6.82 5.98
C ALA A 235 16.90 7.08 4.51
N LEU A 236 15.65 7.48 4.22
CA LEU A 236 15.23 7.89 2.87
C LEU A 236 15.83 9.23 2.42
N THR A 237 16.36 10.02 3.34
CA THR A 237 16.97 11.33 3.03
C THR A 237 18.40 11.15 2.51
N GLU A 238 19.05 10.04 2.80
CA GLU A 238 20.46 9.76 2.45
C GLU A 238 20.59 8.96 1.13
N ALA A 239 19.46 8.52 0.56
CA ALA A 239 19.38 7.73 -0.68
C ALA A 239 19.14 8.61 -1.91
#